data_cc8a007ed5265cd78afb91daca1c21a8
#
_entry.id   cc8a007ed5265cd78afb91daca1c21a8
#
_cell.length_a   1.000
_cell.length_b   1.000
_cell.length_c   1.000
_cell.angle_alpha   90.00
_cell.angle_beta   90.00
_cell.angle_gamma   90.00
#
_symmetry.space_group_name_H-M   'P 1'
#
loop_
_entity.id
_entity.type
_entity.pdbx_description
1 polymer ?
#
loop_
_entity_poly.entity_id
_entity_poly.type
_entity_poly.pdbx_seq_one_letter_code
_entity_poly.pdbx_strand_id
1 'polypeptide(L)'
;AARQLKTLLVRCDQSGSCVWQLYIKDRLPEIITADEAAKLPAQGGEIIYSDPRSPASRITKRLARFGNTTLTDTILGVPFRYACEGFFQVNIPVYEQALCDMKEWVPYDCNSQHSGRQLGHHQKIIRDPRKVAQIFSGVPLATDQPILDFYAGVGTIGLTIGGGNVTLVEINADAVREMQRNIAELDHTDARAVLAPSEQALDYITGKEIVIVDPPRAGLHSDVIATLLQKLPPRIIYLSCNP
;
A
#
# COMPACT_ATOMS: atom_id res chain seq x y z
N ALA A 1 -14.09 -28.71 -18.31
CA ALA A 1 -13.21 -27.61 -17.89
C ALA A 1 -14.00 -26.36 -17.47
N ALA A 2 -14.91 -25.80 -18.29
CA ALA A 2 -15.58 -24.52 -18.00
C ALA A 2 -16.35 -24.49 -16.65
N ARG A 3 -16.95 -25.59 -16.23
CA ARG A 3 -17.68 -25.67 -14.92
C ARG A 3 -16.76 -25.60 -13.69
N GLN A 4 -15.46 -25.81 -13.88
CA GLN A 4 -14.45 -25.77 -12.80
C GLN A 4 -13.87 -24.37 -12.60
N LEU A 5 -14.00 -23.50 -13.58
CA LEU A 5 -13.54 -22.13 -13.49
C LEU A 5 -14.43 -21.31 -12.55
N LYS A 6 -13.81 -20.51 -11.70
CA LYS A 6 -14.50 -19.60 -10.80
C LYS A 6 -14.29 -18.16 -11.27
N THR A 7 -13.04 -17.75 -11.44
CA THR A 7 -12.66 -16.40 -11.85
C THR A 7 -11.31 -16.44 -12.55
N LEU A 8 -11.12 -15.56 -13.51
CA LEU A 8 -9.82 -15.16 -14.03
C LEU A 8 -9.58 -13.70 -13.61
N LEU A 9 -8.52 -13.47 -12.85
CA LEU A 9 -8.03 -12.14 -12.54
C LEU A 9 -6.80 -11.88 -13.43
N VAL A 10 -6.80 -10.77 -14.14
CA VAL A 10 -5.65 -10.27 -14.88
C VAL A 10 -5.37 -8.86 -14.39
N ARG A 11 -4.12 -8.59 -14.10
CA ARG A 11 -3.67 -7.26 -13.67
C ARG A 11 -2.40 -6.90 -14.41
N CYS A 12 -2.32 -5.65 -14.86
CA CYS A 12 -1.13 -5.11 -15.49
C CYS A 12 -0.66 -3.87 -14.73
N ASP A 13 0.65 -3.66 -14.70
CA ASP A 13 1.26 -2.44 -14.18
C ASP A 13 1.32 -1.34 -15.25
N GLN A 14 1.83 -0.17 -14.88
CA GLN A 14 1.99 0.98 -15.77
C GLN A 14 2.91 0.71 -16.97
N SER A 15 3.82 -0.26 -16.86
CA SER A 15 4.73 -0.67 -17.96
C SER A 15 4.04 -1.58 -18.99
N GLY A 16 2.84 -2.08 -18.68
CA GLY A 16 2.12 -3.06 -19.47
C GLY A 16 2.52 -4.51 -19.17
N SER A 17 3.36 -4.75 -18.16
CA SER A 17 3.65 -6.10 -17.67
C SER A 17 2.43 -6.67 -16.96
N CYS A 18 1.97 -7.85 -17.40
CA CYS A 18 0.73 -8.44 -16.89
C CYS A 18 0.98 -9.72 -16.10
N VAL A 19 0.14 -9.97 -15.10
CA VAL A 19 0.06 -11.21 -14.32
C VAL A 19 -1.38 -11.70 -14.30
N TRP A 20 -1.55 -13.02 -14.36
CA TRP A 20 -2.88 -13.63 -14.27
C TRP A 20 -3.00 -14.56 -13.06
N GLN A 21 -4.22 -14.68 -12.54
CA GLN A 21 -4.59 -15.68 -11.54
C GLN A 21 -5.88 -16.39 -11.95
N LEU A 22 -5.79 -17.71 -12.12
CA LEU A 22 -6.91 -18.55 -12.46
C LEU A 22 -7.43 -19.24 -11.20
N TYR A 23 -8.61 -18.83 -10.77
CA TYR A 23 -9.32 -19.42 -9.62
C TYR A 23 -10.20 -20.57 -10.09
N ILE A 24 -9.97 -21.74 -9.50
CA ILE A 24 -10.70 -22.98 -9.82
C ILE A 24 -11.38 -23.56 -8.59
N LYS A 25 -12.48 -24.31 -8.83
CA LYS A 25 -13.31 -24.90 -7.79
C LYS A 25 -12.80 -26.26 -7.32
N ASP A 26 -12.01 -26.95 -8.15
CA ASP A 26 -11.42 -28.26 -7.88
C ASP A 26 -9.90 -28.16 -7.74
N ARG A 27 -9.30 -29.11 -7.03
CA ARG A 27 -7.84 -29.14 -6.81
C ARG A 27 -7.09 -29.80 -7.98
N LEU A 28 -7.19 -29.20 -9.15
CA LEU A 28 -6.55 -29.69 -10.38
C LEU A 28 -5.38 -28.76 -10.76
N PRO A 29 -4.12 -29.09 -10.39
CA PRO A 29 -2.96 -28.24 -10.70
C PRO A 29 -2.59 -28.22 -12.18
N GLU A 30 -2.97 -29.23 -12.95
CA GLU A 30 -2.54 -29.48 -14.34
C GLU A 30 -3.52 -28.92 -15.39
N ILE A 31 -4.29 -27.89 -15.09
CA ILE A 31 -5.21 -27.27 -16.06
C ILE A 31 -4.41 -26.57 -17.18
N ILE A 32 -3.24 -26.04 -16.87
CA ILE A 32 -2.33 -25.35 -17.79
C ILE A 32 -0.93 -25.89 -17.50
N THR A 33 -0.23 -26.31 -18.54
CA THR A 33 1.19 -26.71 -18.47
C THR A 33 2.09 -25.48 -18.43
N ALA A 34 3.35 -25.66 -18.04
CA ALA A 34 4.35 -24.59 -18.05
C ALA A 34 4.57 -24.02 -19.47
N ASP A 35 4.58 -24.89 -20.49
CA ASP A 35 4.75 -24.49 -21.88
C ASP A 35 3.56 -23.68 -22.42
N GLU A 36 2.33 -24.02 -21.98
CA GLU A 36 1.14 -23.24 -22.33
C GLU A 36 1.12 -21.90 -21.59
N ALA A 37 1.50 -21.88 -20.32
CA ALA A 37 1.60 -20.65 -19.54
C ALA A 37 2.64 -19.68 -20.13
N ALA A 38 3.77 -20.20 -20.62
CA ALA A 38 4.83 -19.40 -21.25
C ALA A 38 4.40 -18.75 -22.59
N LYS A 39 3.34 -19.24 -23.24
CA LYS A 39 2.78 -18.67 -24.48
C LYS A 39 1.77 -17.54 -24.21
N LEU A 40 1.34 -17.36 -22.97
CA LEU A 40 0.42 -16.27 -22.63
C LEU A 40 1.17 -14.93 -22.65
N PRO A 41 0.51 -13.85 -23.07
CA PRO A 41 1.09 -12.51 -23.08
C PRO A 41 1.13 -11.92 -21.66
N ALA A 42 1.83 -12.59 -20.74
CA ALA A 42 1.95 -12.22 -19.33
C ALA A 42 3.32 -12.66 -18.81
N GLN A 43 3.87 -11.92 -17.86
CA GLN A 43 5.17 -12.25 -17.24
C GLN A 43 5.07 -13.44 -16.26
N GLY A 44 3.85 -13.78 -15.84
CA GLY A 44 3.61 -14.93 -14.99
C GLY A 44 2.16 -15.10 -14.61
N GLY A 45 1.88 -16.14 -13.82
CA GLY A 45 0.54 -16.39 -13.33
C GLY A 45 0.46 -17.51 -12.32
N GLU A 46 -0.72 -17.71 -11.76
CA GLU A 46 -0.98 -18.70 -10.72
C GLU A 46 -2.28 -19.47 -11.01
N ILE A 47 -2.29 -20.75 -10.64
CA ILE A 47 -3.52 -21.55 -10.50
C ILE A 47 -3.84 -21.63 -9.01
N ILE A 48 -5.05 -21.23 -8.66
CA ILE A 48 -5.50 -21.08 -7.27
C ILE A 48 -6.77 -21.90 -7.07
N TYR A 49 -6.76 -22.80 -6.08
CA TYR A 49 -7.98 -23.39 -5.57
C TYR A 49 -8.70 -22.38 -4.71
N SER A 50 -9.98 -22.13 -5.03
CA SER A 50 -10.87 -21.30 -4.24
C SER A 50 -12.09 -22.12 -3.84
N ASP A 51 -12.35 -22.26 -2.53
CA ASP A 51 -13.51 -23.00 -2.02
C ASP A 51 -14.78 -22.53 -2.76
N PRO A 52 -15.54 -23.44 -3.40
CA PRO A 52 -16.77 -23.08 -4.12
C PRO A 52 -17.79 -22.35 -3.26
N ARG A 53 -17.78 -22.59 -1.94
CA ARG A 53 -18.70 -21.96 -0.96
C ARG A 53 -18.28 -20.54 -0.56
N SER A 54 -17.04 -20.14 -0.85
CA SER A 54 -16.61 -18.77 -0.55
C SER A 54 -17.32 -17.77 -1.47
N PRO A 55 -17.77 -16.61 -0.96
CA PRO A 55 -18.56 -15.65 -1.74
C PRO A 55 -17.76 -14.95 -2.85
N ALA A 56 -16.44 -14.94 -2.75
CA ALA A 56 -15.55 -14.31 -3.71
C ALA A 56 -14.43 -15.26 -4.13
N SER A 57 -13.59 -14.82 -5.09
CA SER A 57 -12.39 -15.55 -5.49
C SER A 57 -11.31 -15.42 -4.41
N ARG A 58 -11.53 -16.12 -3.30
CA ARG A 58 -10.64 -16.16 -2.15
C ARG A 58 -9.58 -17.23 -2.37
N ILE A 59 -8.34 -16.91 -2.07
CA ILE A 59 -7.24 -17.88 -2.08
C ILE A 59 -7.47 -18.86 -0.93
N THR A 60 -7.77 -20.12 -1.28
CA THR A 60 -7.79 -21.23 -0.31
C THR A 60 -6.47 -21.98 -0.34
N LYS A 61 -5.93 -22.23 -1.56
CA LYS A 61 -4.62 -22.86 -1.75
C LYS A 61 -4.05 -22.48 -3.11
N ARG A 62 -2.79 -22.09 -3.16
CA ARG A 62 -2.05 -21.94 -4.41
C ARG A 62 -1.64 -23.34 -4.90
N LEU A 63 -1.98 -23.68 -6.14
CA LEU A 63 -1.75 -25.00 -6.72
C LEU A 63 -0.51 -25.00 -7.63
N ALA A 64 -0.36 -23.98 -8.46
CA ALA A 64 0.78 -23.82 -9.36
C ALA A 64 1.15 -22.34 -9.53
N ARG A 65 2.40 -22.09 -9.86
CA ARG A 65 2.95 -20.77 -10.14
C ARG A 65 3.85 -20.84 -11.39
N PHE A 66 3.74 -19.83 -12.25
CA PHE A 66 4.48 -19.71 -13.50
C PHE A 66 5.08 -18.29 -13.58
N GLY A 67 6.37 -18.21 -13.88
CA GLY A 67 7.06 -16.93 -14.06
C GLY A 67 7.02 -15.99 -12.86
N ASN A 68 7.08 -14.70 -13.12
CA ASN A 68 6.98 -13.64 -12.12
C ASN A 68 5.50 -13.31 -11.86
N THR A 69 5.06 -13.39 -10.61
CA THR A 69 3.66 -13.18 -10.20
C THR A 69 3.45 -11.90 -9.42
N THR A 70 4.43 -11.02 -9.40
CA THR A 70 4.34 -9.69 -8.79
C THR A 70 4.42 -8.60 -9.85
N LEU A 71 3.81 -7.48 -9.58
CA LEU A 71 3.81 -6.29 -10.41
C LEU A 71 4.58 -5.18 -9.71
N THR A 72 5.03 -4.18 -10.45
CA THR A 72 5.72 -3.01 -9.90
C THR A 72 5.18 -1.77 -10.57
N ASP A 73 4.61 -0.87 -9.77
CA ASP A 73 4.23 0.47 -10.21
C ASP A 73 5.06 1.52 -9.49
N THR A 74 5.18 2.69 -10.11
CA THR A 74 5.93 3.81 -9.57
C THR A 74 4.97 4.85 -9.03
N ILE A 75 5.16 5.25 -7.77
CA ILE A 75 4.40 6.30 -7.09
C ILE A 75 5.37 7.42 -6.69
N LEU A 76 5.18 8.63 -7.21
CA LEU A 76 6.07 9.78 -6.99
C LEU A 76 7.56 9.46 -7.26
N GLY A 77 7.83 8.66 -8.28
CA GLY A 77 9.19 8.22 -8.63
C GLY A 77 9.71 7.05 -7.80
N VAL A 78 8.96 6.56 -6.82
CA VAL A 78 9.31 5.42 -5.94
C VAL A 78 8.67 4.14 -6.47
N PRO A 79 9.44 3.09 -6.80
CA PRO A 79 8.90 1.81 -7.26
C PRO A 79 8.33 1.03 -6.07
N PHE A 80 7.11 0.52 -6.23
CA PHE A 80 6.44 -0.35 -5.26
C PHE A 80 6.05 -1.67 -5.90
N ARG A 81 6.48 -2.75 -5.28
CA ARG A 81 6.15 -4.10 -5.65
C ARG A 81 4.90 -4.57 -4.90
N TYR A 82 4.02 -5.27 -5.61
CA TYR A 82 2.78 -5.80 -5.05
C TYR A 82 2.34 -7.10 -5.72
N ALA A 83 1.56 -7.91 -5.01
CA ALA A 83 0.98 -9.15 -5.56
C ALA A 83 -0.24 -8.86 -6.45
N CYS A 84 -0.53 -9.75 -7.39
CA CYS A 84 -1.66 -9.61 -8.32
C CYS A 84 -3.00 -9.41 -7.61
N GLU A 85 -3.25 -10.14 -6.52
CA GLU A 85 -4.46 -10.04 -5.68
C GLU A 85 -4.39 -8.93 -4.64
N GLY A 86 -3.20 -8.35 -4.44
CA GLY A 86 -2.98 -7.30 -3.45
C GLY A 86 -3.73 -6.02 -3.81
N PHE A 87 -4.18 -5.30 -2.79
CA PHE A 87 -4.69 -3.96 -3.03
C PHE A 87 -3.53 -3.06 -3.48
N PHE A 88 -3.75 -2.32 -4.54
CA PHE A 88 -2.89 -1.25 -5.02
C PHE A 88 -3.75 -0.23 -5.75
N GLN A 89 -3.43 1.05 -5.61
CA GLN A 89 -4.23 2.13 -6.18
C GLN A 89 -4.27 2.07 -7.71
N VAL A 90 -5.48 2.17 -8.29
CA VAL A 90 -5.68 2.06 -9.74
C VAL A 90 -5.52 3.43 -10.42
N ASN A 91 -5.90 4.51 -9.74
CA ASN A 91 -5.78 5.88 -10.27
C ASN A 91 -4.53 6.55 -9.68
N ILE A 92 -3.38 6.18 -10.21
CA ILE A 92 -2.08 6.63 -9.71
C ILE A 92 -1.93 8.15 -9.73
N PRO A 93 -2.31 8.89 -10.80
CA PRO A 93 -2.17 10.34 -10.78
C PRO A 93 -2.98 11.05 -9.67
N VAL A 94 -4.18 10.57 -9.37
CA VAL A 94 -5.00 11.12 -8.27
C VAL A 94 -4.41 10.73 -6.91
N TYR A 95 -3.89 9.51 -6.81
CA TYR A 95 -3.25 9.04 -5.60
C TYR A 95 -1.96 9.80 -5.29
N GLU A 96 -1.12 10.05 -6.29
CA GLU A 96 0.08 10.87 -6.16
C GLU A 96 -0.25 12.28 -5.68
N GLN A 97 -1.32 12.89 -6.21
CA GLN A 97 -1.77 14.18 -5.73
C GLN A 97 -2.17 14.14 -4.25
N ALA A 98 -2.91 13.12 -3.84
CA ALA A 98 -3.27 12.95 -2.42
C ALA A 98 -2.04 12.77 -1.52
N LEU A 99 -1.03 12.02 -1.97
CA LEU A 99 0.23 11.87 -1.23
C LEU A 99 0.99 13.19 -1.12
N CYS A 100 0.96 14.02 -2.17
CA CYS A 100 1.56 15.36 -2.14
C CYS A 100 0.86 16.25 -1.12
N ASP A 101 -0.47 16.25 -1.11
CA ASP A 101 -1.25 17.02 -0.14
C ASP A 101 -0.96 16.55 1.30
N MET A 102 -0.91 15.22 1.50
CA MET A 102 -0.57 14.65 2.81
C MET A 102 0.83 15.04 3.28
N LYS A 103 1.78 15.09 2.35
CA LYS A 103 3.17 15.49 2.64
C LYS A 103 3.26 16.92 3.15
N GLU A 104 2.42 17.83 2.64
CA GLU A 104 2.35 19.20 3.15
C GLU A 104 1.81 19.27 4.59
N TRP A 105 1.08 18.23 5.02
CA TRP A 105 0.52 18.15 6.37
C TRP A 105 1.46 17.49 7.40
N VAL A 106 2.51 16.83 6.92
CA VAL A 106 3.58 16.33 7.79
C VAL A 106 4.52 17.51 8.14
N PRO A 107 4.69 17.90 9.43
CA PRO A 107 5.49 19.06 9.78
C PRO A 107 6.93 18.87 9.34
N TYR A 108 7.45 19.89 8.68
CA TYR A 108 8.88 20.06 8.50
C TYR A 108 9.45 20.62 9.82
N ASP A 109 10.47 20.01 10.39
CA ASP A 109 11.13 20.59 11.56
C ASP A 109 11.92 21.85 11.12
N CYS A 110 11.31 23.02 11.34
CA CYS A 110 11.89 24.33 11.09
C CYS A 110 12.82 24.77 12.22
N ASN A 111 13.71 23.92 12.73
CA ASN A 111 14.78 24.34 13.63
C ASN A 111 16.00 24.92 12.91
N SER A 112 15.84 25.42 11.69
CA SER A 112 16.74 26.37 11.07
C SER A 112 16.06 27.74 11.07
N GLN A 113 16.51 28.60 11.99
CA GLN A 113 16.25 30.03 12.08
C GLN A 113 15.78 30.70 10.78
N HIS A 114 14.46 30.94 10.64
CA HIS A 114 13.89 32.08 9.92
C HIS A 114 12.40 32.26 10.26
N SER A 115 12.16 33.30 11.02
CA SER A 115 10.97 34.18 11.10
C SER A 115 9.63 33.70 10.59
N GLY A 116 8.71 33.51 11.53
CA GLY A 116 7.32 33.93 11.49
C GLY A 116 6.58 33.93 10.15
N ARG A 117 5.96 32.82 9.76
CA ARG A 117 4.76 32.85 8.95
C ARG A 117 3.70 31.98 9.62
N GLN A 118 2.62 32.64 10.07
CA GLN A 118 1.37 31.99 10.45
C GLN A 118 0.90 31.12 9.29
N LEU A 119 0.66 29.84 9.58
CA LEU A 119 0.00 28.92 8.67
C LEU A 119 -1.46 29.38 8.48
N GLY A 120 -1.68 30.21 7.44
CA GLY A 120 -3.00 30.44 6.89
C GLY A 120 -3.46 29.17 6.18
N HIS A 121 -4.72 28.80 6.43
CA HIS A 121 -5.40 27.73 5.68
C HIS A 121 -5.49 28.10 4.19
N HIS A 122 -4.48 27.72 3.42
CA HIS A 122 -4.53 27.81 1.96
C HIS A 122 -4.47 26.41 1.37
N GLN A 123 -5.63 25.90 0.96
CA GLN A 123 -5.71 24.81 -0.01
C GLN A 123 -5.05 25.28 -1.32
N LYS A 124 -3.81 24.91 -1.55
CA LYS A 124 -3.13 25.13 -2.81
C LYS A 124 -3.25 23.85 -3.63
N ILE A 125 -4.28 23.80 -4.48
CA ILE A 125 -4.46 22.69 -5.43
C ILE A 125 -3.41 22.85 -6.54
N ILE A 126 -2.42 22.00 -6.56
CA ILE A 126 -1.45 21.92 -7.67
C ILE A 126 -2.08 21.02 -8.73
N ARG A 127 -2.54 21.63 -9.84
CA ARG A 127 -3.23 20.92 -10.93
C ARG A 127 -2.33 20.36 -12.04
N ASP A 128 -1.01 20.59 -11.96
CA ASP A 128 -0.06 20.15 -12.99
C ASP A 128 0.83 19.02 -12.43
N PRO A 129 0.62 17.75 -12.87
CA PRO A 129 1.40 16.61 -12.40
C PRO A 129 2.89 16.72 -12.70
N ARG A 130 3.30 17.51 -13.74
CA ARG A 130 4.72 17.72 -14.07
C ARG A 130 5.43 18.61 -13.06
N LYS A 131 4.72 19.52 -12.39
CA LYS A 131 5.26 20.35 -11.30
C LYS A 131 5.43 19.55 -10.01
N VAL A 132 4.60 18.53 -9.80
CA VAL A 132 4.68 17.61 -8.67
C VAL A 132 5.99 16.83 -8.73
N ALA A 133 6.34 16.24 -9.86
CA ALA A 133 7.58 15.48 -10.04
C ALA A 133 8.85 16.33 -9.83
N GLN A 134 8.84 17.63 -10.15
CA GLN A 134 9.97 18.53 -9.94
C GLN A 134 10.17 18.96 -8.47
N ILE A 135 9.10 18.97 -7.67
CA ILE A 135 9.18 19.34 -6.24
C ILE A 135 9.75 18.17 -5.41
N PHE A 136 9.60 16.94 -5.88
CA PHE A 136 9.95 15.73 -5.13
C PHE A 136 11.26 15.04 -5.53
N SER A 137 11.89 15.45 -6.64
CA SER A 137 13.20 14.93 -7.01
C SER A 137 14.29 15.49 -6.08
N GLY A 138 14.59 14.77 -5.01
CA GLY A 138 15.82 14.96 -4.24
C GLY A 138 15.72 15.56 -2.84
N VAL A 139 14.56 15.67 -2.21
CA VAL A 139 14.48 16.11 -0.81
C VAL A 139 14.02 14.94 0.07
N PRO A 140 14.92 14.33 0.86
CA PRO A 140 14.50 13.45 1.95
C PRO A 140 13.64 14.26 2.92
N LEU A 141 12.46 13.76 3.27
CA LEU A 141 11.73 14.29 4.41
C LEU A 141 12.44 13.82 5.68
N ALA A 142 13.33 14.66 6.19
CA ALA A 142 13.80 14.51 7.55
C ALA A 142 12.73 15.12 8.48
N THR A 143 11.74 14.35 8.83
CA THR A 143 11.00 14.63 10.06
C THR A 143 11.61 13.72 11.14
N ASP A 144 12.12 14.29 12.22
CA ASP A 144 12.52 13.50 13.40
C ASP A 144 11.30 12.88 14.09
N GLN A 145 10.10 13.22 13.63
CA GLN A 145 8.85 12.70 14.16
C GLN A 145 8.55 11.32 13.58
N PRO A 146 8.35 10.29 14.43
CA PRO A 146 7.96 8.97 13.96
C PRO A 146 6.58 9.01 13.29
N ILE A 147 6.39 8.19 12.28
CA ILE A 147 5.12 8.00 11.59
C ILE A 147 4.60 6.60 11.88
N LEU A 148 3.31 6.51 12.13
CA LEU A 148 2.57 5.26 12.26
C LEU A 148 1.52 5.19 11.16
N ASP A 149 1.69 4.25 10.23
CA ASP A 149 0.79 4.03 9.09
C ASP A 149 -0.02 2.75 9.33
N PHE A 150 -1.31 2.90 9.62
CA PHE A 150 -2.26 1.81 9.78
C PHE A 150 -2.96 1.50 8.46
N TYR A 151 -3.22 0.22 8.21
CA TYR A 151 -3.77 -0.31 6.95
C TYR A 151 -2.82 -0.06 5.78
N ALA A 152 -1.51 -0.22 6.05
CA ALA A 152 -0.44 0.25 5.20
C ALA A 152 -0.31 -0.46 3.83
N GLY A 153 -0.99 -1.62 3.64
CA GLY A 153 -0.90 -2.40 2.41
C GLY A 153 0.54 -2.83 2.12
N VAL A 154 1.09 -2.40 0.99
CA VAL A 154 2.50 -2.65 0.62
C VAL A 154 3.44 -1.50 1.05
N GLY A 155 2.93 -0.56 1.85
CA GLY A 155 3.69 0.53 2.44
C GLY A 155 3.74 1.82 1.62
N THR A 156 2.87 1.99 0.63
CA THR A 156 2.96 3.12 -0.31
C THR A 156 2.89 4.49 0.37
N ILE A 157 2.01 4.68 1.35
CA ILE A 157 1.87 5.98 2.02
C ILE A 157 3.08 6.21 2.92
N GLY A 158 3.28 5.35 3.90
CA GLY A 158 4.32 5.54 4.91
C GLY A 158 5.73 5.63 4.31
N LEU A 159 6.08 4.80 3.32
CA LEU A 159 7.40 4.82 2.68
C LEU A 159 7.59 6.01 1.74
N THR A 160 6.51 6.59 1.20
CA THR A 160 6.61 7.77 0.33
C THR A 160 6.72 9.07 1.14
N ILE A 161 5.98 9.20 2.24
CA ILE A 161 5.89 10.46 2.99
C ILE A 161 6.60 10.42 4.35
N GLY A 162 6.99 9.24 4.84
CA GLY A 162 7.51 9.03 6.20
C GLY A 162 9.02 9.14 6.36
N GLY A 163 9.79 9.28 5.30
CA GLY A 163 11.23 9.58 5.37
C GLY A 163 12.12 8.53 6.07
N GLY A 164 11.64 7.33 6.37
CA GLY A 164 12.43 6.24 6.97
C GLY A 164 12.00 5.87 8.40
N ASN A 165 11.73 6.82 9.29
CA ASN A 165 11.23 6.51 10.64
C ASN A 165 9.73 6.23 10.64
N VAL A 166 9.35 5.08 10.09
CA VAL A 166 7.93 4.71 9.92
C VAL A 166 7.63 3.31 10.42
N THR A 167 6.55 3.16 11.19
CA THR A 167 5.96 1.87 11.54
C THR A 167 4.72 1.63 10.69
N LEU A 168 4.72 0.56 9.94
CA LEU A 168 3.71 0.19 8.96
C LEU A 168 2.94 -1.04 9.46
N VAL A 169 1.66 -0.92 9.71
CA VAL A 169 0.81 -1.98 10.26
C VAL A 169 -0.18 -2.46 9.22
N GLU A 170 -0.15 -3.76 8.93
CA GLU A 170 -1.02 -4.40 7.95
C GLU A 170 -1.42 -5.81 8.40
N ILE A 171 -2.67 -6.20 8.18
CA ILE A 171 -3.21 -7.51 8.55
C ILE A 171 -2.92 -8.59 7.50
N ASN A 172 -2.72 -8.21 6.25
CA ASN A 172 -2.51 -9.15 5.15
C ASN A 172 -1.04 -9.57 5.07
N ALA A 173 -0.77 -10.84 5.39
CA ALA A 173 0.59 -11.38 5.38
C ALA A 173 1.27 -11.33 4.00
N ASP A 174 0.52 -11.42 2.91
CA ASP A 174 1.07 -11.30 1.55
C ASP A 174 1.50 -9.86 1.26
N ALA A 175 0.69 -8.88 1.67
CA ALA A 175 1.03 -7.46 1.56
C ALA A 175 2.23 -7.10 2.43
N VAL A 176 2.30 -7.61 3.67
CA VAL A 176 3.46 -7.38 4.56
C VAL A 176 4.76 -7.95 3.97
N ARG A 177 4.72 -9.11 3.30
CA ARG A 177 5.90 -9.64 2.61
C ARG A 177 6.39 -8.72 1.49
N GLU A 178 5.50 -8.17 0.69
CA GLU A 178 5.88 -7.20 -0.34
C GLU A 178 6.32 -5.87 0.29
N MET A 179 5.69 -5.42 1.37
CA MET A 179 6.11 -4.25 2.15
C MET A 179 7.55 -4.38 2.66
N GLN A 180 7.91 -5.55 3.23
CA GLN A 180 9.28 -5.82 3.69
C GLN A 180 10.30 -5.77 2.55
N ARG A 181 9.93 -6.24 1.35
CA ARG A 181 10.76 -6.12 0.16
C ARG A 181 10.90 -4.68 -0.30
N ASN A 182 9.81 -3.92 -0.31
CA ASN A 182 9.83 -2.50 -0.66
C ASN A 182 10.72 -1.72 0.33
N ILE A 183 10.63 -1.99 1.63
CA ILE A 183 11.52 -1.40 2.65
C ILE A 183 12.99 -1.67 2.31
N ALA A 184 13.32 -2.92 1.99
CA ALA A 184 14.69 -3.32 1.68
C ALA A 184 15.20 -2.72 0.35
N GLU A 185 14.36 -2.69 -0.68
CA GLU A 185 14.70 -2.14 -1.99
C GLU A 185 14.87 -0.61 -1.97
N LEU A 186 14.18 0.08 -1.05
CA LEU A 186 14.27 1.53 -0.87
C LEU A 186 15.33 1.96 0.16
N ASP A 187 16.05 0.99 0.77
CA ASP A 187 17.07 1.23 1.81
C ASP A 187 16.53 2.03 3.03
N HIS A 188 15.25 1.85 3.33
CA HIS A 188 14.59 2.46 4.50
C HIS A 188 14.90 1.64 5.77
N THR A 189 16.13 1.72 6.27
CA THR A 189 16.63 0.88 7.38
C THR A 189 15.87 1.07 8.70
N ASP A 190 15.25 2.22 8.92
CA ASP A 190 14.49 2.55 10.12
C ASP A 190 12.98 2.30 9.97
N ALA A 191 12.55 1.84 8.79
CA ALA A 191 11.15 1.46 8.58
C ALA A 191 10.85 0.07 9.14
N ARG A 192 9.70 -0.07 9.81
CA ARG A 192 9.28 -1.31 10.46
C ARG A 192 7.93 -1.81 9.93
N ALA A 193 7.91 -3.02 9.37
CA ALA A 193 6.69 -3.72 9.00
C ALA A 193 6.15 -4.55 10.16
N VAL A 194 4.87 -4.43 10.46
CA VAL A 194 4.15 -5.13 11.53
C VAL A 194 2.96 -5.88 10.92
N LEU A 195 2.96 -7.20 11.06
CA LEU A 195 1.83 -8.05 10.69
C LEU A 195 0.86 -8.15 11.86
N ALA A 196 -0.16 -7.31 11.85
CA ALA A 196 -1.21 -7.32 12.87
C ALA A 196 -2.47 -6.61 12.34
N PRO A 197 -3.67 -6.96 12.83
CA PRO A 197 -4.82 -6.08 12.69
C PRO A 197 -4.59 -4.81 13.54
N SER A 198 -5.13 -3.67 13.08
CA SER A 198 -4.90 -2.37 13.70
C SER A 198 -5.29 -2.33 15.19
N GLU A 199 -6.38 -3.02 15.57
CA GLU A 199 -6.86 -3.12 16.95
C GLU A 199 -5.97 -3.98 17.86
N GLN A 200 -4.99 -4.70 17.31
CA GLN A 200 -3.98 -5.44 18.08
C GLN A 200 -2.60 -4.74 18.08
N ALA A 201 -2.50 -3.61 17.40
CA ALA A 201 -1.27 -2.82 17.28
C ALA A 201 -1.36 -1.46 18.02
N LEU A 202 -2.25 -1.36 19.00
CA LEU A 202 -2.54 -0.11 19.71
C LEU A 202 -1.35 0.42 20.52
N ASP A 203 -0.44 -0.44 20.95
CA ASP A 203 0.77 -0.07 21.70
C ASP A 203 1.73 0.82 20.88
N TYR A 204 1.59 0.84 19.55
CA TYR A 204 2.33 1.74 18.68
C TYR A 204 1.77 3.18 18.70
N ILE A 205 0.56 3.40 19.22
CA ILE A 205 -0.03 4.73 19.41
C ILE A 205 0.45 5.27 20.76
N THR A 206 1.58 5.97 20.77
CA THR A 206 2.19 6.50 21.99
C THR A 206 1.83 7.95 22.27
N GLY A 207 1.29 8.66 21.25
CA GLY A 207 1.00 10.08 21.30
C GLY A 207 2.15 10.98 20.83
N LYS A 208 3.22 10.40 20.28
CA LYS A 208 4.39 11.13 19.76
C LYS A 208 4.50 11.12 18.24
N GLU A 209 3.87 10.15 17.60
CA GLU A 209 3.89 9.93 16.17
C GLU A 209 2.81 10.71 15.43
N ILE A 210 3.05 10.96 14.14
CA ILE A 210 2.00 11.31 13.20
C ILE A 210 1.32 10.00 12.80
N VAL A 211 0.01 9.91 13.01
CA VAL A 211 -0.75 8.70 12.67
C VAL A 211 -1.45 8.89 11.33
N ILE A 212 -1.19 7.98 10.40
CA ILE A 212 -1.84 7.91 9.10
C ILE A 212 -2.77 6.71 9.12
N VAL A 213 -3.97 6.87 8.60
CA VAL A 213 -4.96 5.80 8.51
C VAL A 213 -5.67 5.82 7.15
N ASP A 214 -5.64 4.70 6.43
CA ASP A 214 -6.39 4.46 5.18
C ASP A 214 -7.28 3.22 5.35
N PRO A 215 -8.32 3.30 6.20
CA PRO A 215 -9.11 2.14 6.57
C PRO A 215 -10.01 1.67 5.41
N PRO A 216 -10.49 0.41 5.46
CA PRO A 216 -11.51 -0.09 4.56
C PRO A 216 -12.83 0.69 4.74
N ARG A 217 -13.78 0.47 3.83
CA ARG A 217 -15.11 1.16 3.83
C ARG A 217 -15.88 1.07 5.15
N ALA A 218 -15.57 0.10 6.00
CA ALA A 218 -16.15 -0.03 7.34
C ALA A 218 -15.65 1.03 8.35
N GLY A 219 -14.62 1.79 8.00
CA GLY A 219 -13.98 2.76 8.88
C GLY A 219 -12.99 2.13 9.86
N LEU A 220 -12.58 2.92 10.86
CA LEU A 220 -11.67 2.50 11.92
C LEU A 220 -12.36 1.60 12.95
N HIS A 221 -11.61 0.65 13.50
CA HIS A 221 -12.06 -0.11 14.66
C HIS A 221 -12.25 0.81 15.88
N SER A 222 -13.27 0.54 16.72
CA SER A 222 -13.60 1.36 17.89
C SER A 222 -12.43 1.55 18.84
N ASP A 223 -11.62 0.52 19.05
CA ASP A 223 -10.49 0.54 19.97
C ASP A 223 -9.33 1.41 19.45
N VAL A 224 -9.16 1.47 18.12
CA VAL A 224 -8.22 2.42 17.49
C VAL A 224 -8.67 3.84 17.74
N ILE A 225 -9.96 4.14 17.53
CA ILE A 225 -10.54 5.48 17.80
C ILE A 225 -10.36 5.85 19.29
N ALA A 226 -10.72 4.95 20.19
CA ALA A 226 -10.59 5.19 21.64
C ALA A 226 -9.13 5.49 22.02
N THR A 227 -8.17 4.74 21.49
CA THR A 227 -6.75 4.93 21.77
C THR A 227 -6.23 6.25 21.20
N LEU A 228 -6.62 6.61 19.97
CA LEU A 228 -6.27 7.91 19.39
C LEU A 228 -6.80 9.08 20.23
N LEU A 229 -8.04 8.98 20.71
CA LEU A 229 -8.64 10.00 21.59
C LEU A 229 -7.98 10.06 22.97
N GLN A 230 -7.47 8.94 23.48
CA GLN A 230 -6.75 8.89 24.75
C GLN A 230 -5.32 9.42 24.65
N LYS A 231 -4.60 9.03 23.59
CA LYS A 231 -3.17 9.35 23.42
C LYS A 231 -2.91 10.69 22.78
N LEU A 232 -3.90 11.24 22.06
CA LEU A 232 -3.86 12.54 21.39
C LEU A 232 -2.57 12.77 20.58
N PRO A 233 -2.29 11.95 19.57
CA PRO A 233 -1.11 12.17 18.73
C PRO A 233 -1.13 13.58 18.13
N PRO A 234 0.04 14.19 17.84
CA PRO A 234 0.13 15.57 17.38
C PRO A 234 -0.59 15.79 16.06
N ARG A 235 -0.76 14.74 15.26
CA ARG A 235 -1.50 14.80 14.00
C ARG A 235 -2.06 13.43 13.63
N ILE A 236 -3.27 13.44 13.07
CA ILE A 236 -3.92 12.28 12.45
C ILE A 236 -4.26 12.69 11.02
N ILE A 237 -3.82 11.88 10.06
CA ILE A 237 -4.16 12.00 8.65
C ILE A 237 -5.08 10.84 8.30
N TYR A 238 -6.31 11.14 7.92
CA TYR A 238 -7.33 10.14 7.61
C TYR A 238 -7.66 10.19 6.11
N LEU A 239 -7.42 9.10 5.39
CA LEU A 239 -7.90 8.92 4.02
C LEU A 239 -9.25 8.19 4.07
N SER A 240 -10.23 8.69 3.30
CA SER A 240 -11.51 8.02 3.16
C SER A 240 -11.98 8.05 1.71
N CYS A 241 -12.37 6.89 1.21
CA CYS A 241 -13.03 6.77 -0.09
C CYS A 241 -14.52 7.15 -0.01
N ASN A 242 -15.06 7.33 1.20
CA ASN A 242 -16.45 7.70 1.44
C ASN A 242 -16.48 8.70 2.60
N PRO A 243 -16.62 10.00 2.30
CA PRO A 243 -16.65 11.06 3.30
C PRO A 243 -17.90 11.00 4.19
#